data_9f7ab25625ad4e1170c11e9e4aa3fe1a
#
_entry.id   9f7ab25625ad4e1170c11e9e4aa3fe1a
#
_cell.length_a   1.000
_cell.length_b   1.000
_cell.length_c   1.000
_cell.angle_alpha   90.00
_cell.angle_beta   90.00
_cell.angle_gamma   90.00
#
_symmetry.space_group_name_H-M   'P 1'
#
loop_
_entity.id
_entity.type
_entity.pdbx_description
1 polymer ?
#
loop_
_entity_poly.entity_id
_entity_poly.type
_entity_poly.pdbx_seq_one_letter_code
_entity_poly.pdbx_strand_id
1 'polypeptide(L)'
;MRALDYLPPVDVTFGDFLRAVITAETDHDPVDEEGIRRAWMEAFRLRGILPDDAPSFSEEALCWPTLGDALPIGKLPYGGPLGLSYEEREQTHQILREFIDQNRAFLRLAPVGEDVGEYQIPSFHPLVRVNRAGSIRWELAVEIVQTGKGRPNRGTSFLMRGGTTLIVSTHSTAGGAVEDRMFPRFVIAKPLDGPPGEARAELQRAHLEELGYMPDGDPARYRINFALLHGGD
;
A
#
# COMPACT_ATOMS: atom_id res chain seq x y z
N MET A 1 15.61 3.14 -4.61
CA MET A 1 14.94 2.48 -3.47
C MET A 1 13.62 1.91 -3.94
N ARG A 2 13.59 0.65 -4.41
CA ARG A 2 12.40 0.05 -5.05
C ARG A 2 11.31 -0.40 -4.06
N ALA A 3 11.71 -0.73 -2.83
CA ALA A 3 10.81 -1.28 -1.83
C ALA A 3 9.70 -0.31 -1.37
N LEU A 4 9.92 0.99 -1.44
CA LEU A 4 8.92 1.97 -0.99
C LEU A 4 7.63 1.92 -1.78
N ASP A 5 7.68 1.55 -3.05
CA ASP A 5 6.49 1.42 -3.90
C ASP A 5 5.61 0.22 -3.52
N TYR A 6 6.15 -0.71 -2.73
CA TYR A 6 5.45 -1.91 -2.22
C TYR A 6 4.96 -1.74 -0.77
N LEU A 7 4.93 -0.51 -0.25
CA LEU A 7 4.37 -0.23 1.07
C LEU A 7 2.87 0.07 0.98
N PRO A 8 2.09 -0.26 2.01
CA PRO A 8 0.74 0.28 2.13
C PRO A 8 0.80 1.80 2.30
N PRO A 9 -0.24 2.56 1.88
CA PRO A 9 -0.19 4.03 1.87
C PRO A 9 -0.38 4.65 3.26
N VAL A 10 -0.70 3.84 4.27
CA VAL A 10 -0.97 4.29 5.65
C VAL A 10 -0.46 3.28 6.66
N ASP A 11 -0.18 3.73 7.88
CA ASP A 11 0.16 2.92 9.06
C ASP A 11 1.25 1.86 8.78
N VAL A 12 2.31 2.28 8.10
CA VAL A 12 3.42 1.40 7.72
C VAL A 12 4.15 0.89 8.97
N THR A 13 4.22 -0.43 9.10
CA THR A 13 4.98 -1.10 10.14
C THR A 13 6.35 -1.58 9.63
N PHE A 14 7.24 -1.95 10.54
CA PHE A 14 8.48 -2.63 10.15
C PHE A 14 8.24 -3.98 9.47
N GLY A 15 7.14 -4.67 9.84
CA GLY A 15 6.71 -5.87 9.15
C GLY A 15 6.33 -5.64 7.70
N ASP A 16 5.56 -4.56 7.42
CA ASP A 16 5.24 -4.15 6.05
C ASP A 16 6.50 -3.79 5.26
N PHE A 17 7.45 -3.10 5.90
CA PHE A 17 8.72 -2.75 5.27
C PHE A 17 9.53 -4.00 4.89
N LEU A 18 9.59 -5.01 5.77
CA LEU A 18 10.23 -6.27 5.42
C LEU A 18 9.56 -6.92 4.21
N ARG A 19 8.22 -7.03 4.21
CA ARG A 19 7.46 -7.58 3.09
C ARG A 19 7.73 -6.83 1.79
N ALA A 20 7.77 -5.51 1.86
CA ALA A 20 8.08 -4.65 0.71
C ALA A 20 9.48 -4.90 0.15
N VAL A 21 10.49 -5.03 1.02
CA VAL A 21 11.87 -5.32 0.62
C VAL A 21 11.95 -6.70 -0.04
N ILE A 22 11.39 -7.74 0.60
CA ILE A 22 11.44 -9.11 0.07
C ILE A 22 10.72 -9.18 -1.29
N THR A 23 9.54 -8.55 -1.41
CA THR A 23 8.81 -8.52 -2.68
C THR A 23 9.60 -7.80 -3.78
N ALA A 24 10.17 -6.64 -3.48
CA ALA A 24 10.95 -5.86 -4.44
C ALA A 24 12.22 -6.59 -4.91
N GLU A 25 12.91 -7.28 -4.00
CA GLU A 25 14.09 -8.07 -4.32
C GLU A 25 13.74 -9.34 -5.10
N THR A 26 12.65 -10.03 -4.75
CA THR A 26 12.16 -11.19 -5.52
C THR A 26 11.79 -10.79 -6.96
N ASP A 27 11.18 -9.60 -7.12
CA ASP A 27 10.83 -9.09 -8.45
C ASP A 27 12.08 -8.68 -9.27
N HIS A 28 13.14 -8.27 -8.60
CA HIS A 28 14.40 -7.89 -9.24
C HIS A 28 15.30 -9.10 -9.55
N ASP A 29 15.52 -9.94 -8.56
CA ASP A 29 16.34 -11.13 -8.64
C ASP A 29 15.61 -12.35 -8.06
N PRO A 30 14.89 -13.12 -8.87
CA PRO A 30 14.13 -14.27 -8.37
C PRO A 30 15.00 -15.35 -7.71
N VAL A 31 16.30 -15.43 -8.02
CA VAL A 31 17.18 -16.50 -7.54
C VAL A 31 17.85 -16.18 -6.20
N ASP A 32 18.02 -14.87 -5.88
CA ASP A 32 18.75 -14.38 -4.68
C ASP A 32 20.19 -14.90 -4.58
N GLU A 33 20.93 -14.85 -5.69
CA GLU A 33 22.31 -15.37 -5.73
C GLU A 33 23.22 -14.75 -4.66
N GLU A 34 23.00 -13.49 -4.33
CA GLU A 34 23.78 -12.74 -3.33
C GLU A 34 23.29 -12.94 -1.89
N GLY A 35 22.14 -13.61 -1.68
CA GLY A 35 21.56 -13.87 -0.36
C GLY A 35 21.03 -12.62 0.34
N ILE A 36 20.65 -11.59 -0.41
CA ILE A 36 20.17 -10.31 0.12
C ILE A 36 18.87 -10.50 0.89
N ARG A 37 17.89 -11.23 0.32
CA ARG A 37 16.62 -11.52 1.00
C ARG A 37 16.83 -12.29 2.29
N ARG A 38 17.69 -13.32 2.24
CA ARG A 38 18.06 -14.08 3.44
C ARG A 38 18.65 -13.19 4.52
N ALA A 39 19.54 -12.26 4.18
CA ALA A 39 20.14 -11.34 5.14
C ALA A 39 19.11 -10.41 5.80
N TRP A 40 18.17 -9.87 5.01
CA TRP A 40 17.06 -9.06 5.51
C TRP A 40 16.16 -9.86 6.45
N MET A 41 15.73 -11.04 6.05
CA MET A 41 14.89 -11.92 6.87
C MET A 41 15.56 -12.24 8.20
N GLU A 42 16.82 -12.64 8.17
CA GLU A 42 17.57 -12.97 9.40
C GLU A 42 17.74 -11.75 10.31
N ALA A 43 18.02 -10.58 9.77
CA ALA A 43 18.16 -9.35 10.54
C ALA A 43 16.87 -8.97 11.28
N PHE A 44 15.69 -9.16 10.65
CA PHE A 44 14.39 -8.89 11.26
C PHE A 44 14.01 -9.98 12.26
N ARG A 45 14.24 -11.24 11.92
CA ARG A 45 14.01 -12.37 12.79
C ARG A 45 14.77 -12.25 14.12
N LEU A 46 16.05 -11.88 14.07
CA LEU A 46 16.90 -11.66 15.26
C LEU A 46 16.40 -10.52 16.16
N ARG A 47 15.65 -9.58 15.61
CA ARG A 47 15.06 -8.46 16.35
C ARG A 47 13.63 -8.72 16.80
N GLY A 48 13.08 -9.91 16.51
CA GLY A 48 11.70 -10.26 16.82
C GLY A 48 10.67 -9.45 16.05
N ILE A 49 11.05 -8.85 14.91
CA ILE A 49 10.15 -8.08 14.07
C ILE A 49 9.51 -9.04 13.07
N LEU A 50 8.25 -9.37 13.30
CA LEU A 50 7.45 -10.27 12.47
C LEU A 50 6.30 -9.49 11.87
N PRO A 51 5.96 -9.69 10.58
CA PRO A 51 4.75 -9.13 9.99
C PRO A 51 3.51 -9.78 10.60
N ASP A 52 2.54 -8.96 11.04
CA ASP A 52 1.33 -9.44 11.73
C ASP A 52 0.41 -10.27 10.82
N ASP A 53 0.45 -10.01 9.51
CA ASP A 53 -0.43 -10.59 8.50
C ASP A 53 0.24 -11.66 7.60
N ALA A 54 1.48 -12.05 7.91
CA ALA A 54 2.16 -13.13 7.19
C ALA A 54 1.91 -14.47 7.89
N PRO A 55 1.50 -15.52 7.16
CA PRO A 55 1.18 -16.83 7.75
C PRO A 55 2.42 -17.57 8.27
N SER A 56 3.59 -17.21 7.80
CA SER A 56 4.88 -17.75 8.24
C SER A 56 6.01 -16.78 7.93
N PHE A 57 7.21 -17.09 8.42
CA PHE A 57 8.43 -16.32 8.12
C PHE A 57 9.23 -16.96 6.96
N SER A 58 8.54 -17.54 5.98
CA SER A 58 9.16 -17.98 4.73
C SER A 58 9.18 -16.86 3.69
N GLU A 59 10.08 -16.94 2.74
CA GLU A 59 10.20 -15.95 1.66
C GLU A 59 8.88 -15.78 0.90
N GLU A 60 8.23 -16.90 0.54
CA GLU A 60 6.96 -16.87 -0.19
C GLU A 60 5.84 -16.21 0.64
N ALA A 61 5.80 -16.45 1.95
CA ALA A 61 4.79 -15.87 2.83
C ALA A 61 5.03 -14.39 3.10
N LEU A 62 6.28 -13.94 3.04
CA LEU A 62 6.66 -12.54 3.19
C LEU A 62 6.43 -11.73 1.91
N CYS A 63 6.52 -12.34 0.72
CA CYS A 63 6.15 -11.65 -0.50
C CYS A 63 4.68 -11.24 -0.50
N TRP A 64 4.39 -10.04 -1.02
CA TRP A 64 3.02 -9.70 -1.37
C TRP A 64 2.54 -10.61 -2.48
N PRO A 65 1.30 -11.12 -2.40
CA PRO A 65 0.79 -12.01 -3.44
C PRO A 65 0.63 -11.26 -4.77
N THR A 66 1.13 -11.86 -5.83
CA THR A 66 0.88 -11.37 -7.19
C THR A 66 -0.53 -11.75 -7.62
N LEU A 67 -1.17 -10.82 -8.32
CA LEU A 67 -2.49 -11.04 -8.89
C LEU A 67 -2.37 -11.50 -10.34
N GLY A 68 -3.30 -12.33 -10.77
CA GLY A 68 -3.42 -12.71 -12.18
C GLY A 68 -4.13 -11.64 -13.01
N ASP A 69 -4.13 -11.80 -14.32
CA ASP A 69 -4.60 -10.83 -15.33
C ASP A 69 -6.14 -10.67 -15.40
N ALA A 70 -6.85 -10.93 -14.30
CA ALA A 70 -8.31 -11.05 -14.31
C ALA A 70 -9.08 -9.73 -14.46
N LEU A 71 -8.46 -8.57 -14.18
CA LEU A 71 -9.15 -7.28 -14.12
C LEU A 71 -8.38 -6.21 -14.89
N PRO A 72 -8.58 -6.07 -16.22
CA PRO A 72 -7.90 -5.04 -16.99
C PRO A 72 -8.37 -3.63 -16.57
N ILE A 73 -7.42 -2.71 -16.39
CA ILE A 73 -7.71 -1.29 -16.09
C ILE A 73 -7.96 -0.47 -17.36
N GLY A 74 -7.62 -0.99 -18.52
CA GLY A 74 -7.66 -0.27 -19.77
C GLY A 74 -6.29 0.29 -20.16
N LYS A 75 -6.29 1.18 -21.16
CA LYS A 75 -5.05 1.80 -21.65
C LYS A 75 -4.75 3.04 -20.83
N LEU A 76 -3.66 2.99 -20.06
CA LEU A 76 -3.13 4.13 -19.34
C LEU A 76 -1.98 4.77 -20.12
N PRO A 77 -1.82 6.10 -20.08
CA PRO A 77 -0.65 6.76 -20.62
C PRO A 77 0.62 6.34 -19.90
N TYR A 78 1.70 6.12 -20.65
CA TYR A 78 3.01 5.74 -20.08
C TYR A 78 3.84 6.95 -19.65
N GLY A 79 3.47 8.14 -20.09
CA GLY A 79 4.28 9.35 -19.95
C GLY A 79 5.54 9.35 -20.81
N GLY A 80 6.18 10.51 -20.85
CA GLY A 80 7.48 10.69 -21.51
C GLY A 80 8.64 10.63 -20.48
N PRO A 81 9.86 10.98 -20.90
CA PRO A 81 11.04 11.04 -20.03
C PRO A 81 10.88 11.98 -18.83
N LEU A 82 9.98 12.96 -18.91
CA LEU A 82 9.67 13.92 -17.85
C LEU A 82 8.43 13.54 -17.03
N GLY A 83 7.89 12.31 -17.20
CA GLY A 83 6.67 11.83 -16.55
C GLY A 83 5.42 12.12 -17.38
N LEU A 84 4.26 12.06 -16.74
CA LEU A 84 2.97 12.33 -17.36
C LEU A 84 2.75 13.85 -17.53
N SER A 85 2.28 14.27 -18.70
CA SER A 85 1.75 15.62 -18.92
C SER A 85 0.49 15.87 -18.09
N TYR A 86 0.05 17.12 -18.00
CA TYR A 86 -1.18 17.44 -17.26
C TYR A 86 -2.40 16.69 -17.83
N GLU A 87 -2.56 16.67 -19.15
CA GLU A 87 -3.68 15.98 -19.81
C GLU A 87 -3.63 14.46 -19.58
N GLU A 88 -2.46 13.86 -19.67
CA GLU A 88 -2.26 12.43 -19.37
C GLU A 88 -2.55 12.11 -17.91
N ARG A 89 -2.21 13.01 -16.97
CA ARG A 89 -2.55 12.84 -15.54
C ARG A 89 -4.05 12.87 -15.31
N GLU A 90 -4.76 13.83 -15.89
CA GLU A 90 -6.23 13.91 -15.79
C GLU A 90 -6.91 12.68 -16.39
N GLN A 91 -6.48 12.25 -17.57
CA GLN A 91 -6.98 11.03 -18.20
C GLN A 91 -6.71 9.80 -17.32
N THR A 92 -5.48 9.66 -16.80
CA THR A 92 -5.11 8.56 -15.89
C THR A 92 -5.97 8.57 -14.64
N HIS A 93 -6.16 9.74 -14.04
CA HIS A 93 -6.98 9.91 -12.85
C HIS A 93 -8.44 9.49 -13.08
N GLN A 94 -9.02 9.84 -14.22
CA GLN A 94 -10.38 9.44 -14.58
C GLN A 94 -10.49 7.92 -14.75
N ILE A 95 -9.57 7.29 -15.50
CA ILE A 95 -9.55 5.84 -15.72
C ILE A 95 -9.39 5.10 -14.39
N LEU A 96 -8.50 5.58 -13.53
CA LEU A 96 -8.29 4.99 -12.20
C LEU A 96 -9.55 5.10 -11.33
N ARG A 97 -10.23 6.24 -11.33
CA ARG A 97 -11.49 6.40 -10.59
C ARG A 97 -12.56 5.42 -11.06
N GLU A 98 -12.76 5.30 -12.36
CA GLU A 98 -13.73 4.36 -12.93
C GLU A 98 -13.40 2.91 -12.51
N PHE A 99 -12.12 2.53 -12.56
CA PHE A 99 -11.68 1.21 -12.11
C PHE A 99 -11.90 1.00 -10.61
N ILE A 100 -11.52 1.97 -9.78
CA ILE A 100 -11.64 1.89 -8.32
C ILE A 100 -13.11 1.77 -7.92
N ASP A 101 -13.99 2.58 -8.50
CA ASP A 101 -15.42 2.58 -8.19
C ASP A 101 -16.10 1.26 -8.51
N GLN A 102 -15.68 0.60 -9.59
CA GLN A 102 -16.18 -0.72 -9.97
C GLN A 102 -15.59 -1.86 -9.14
N ASN A 103 -14.43 -1.65 -8.50
CA ASN A 103 -13.65 -2.71 -7.87
C ASN A 103 -13.30 -2.43 -6.38
N ARG A 104 -14.13 -1.66 -5.66
CA ARG A 104 -13.88 -1.25 -4.26
C ARG A 104 -13.57 -2.43 -3.34
N ALA A 105 -14.36 -3.50 -3.42
CA ALA A 105 -14.17 -4.69 -2.59
C ALA A 105 -12.85 -5.42 -2.90
N PHE A 106 -12.48 -5.51 -4.18
CA PHE A 106 -11.20 -6.09 -4.61
C PHE A 106 -10.01 -5.27 -4.06
N LEU A 107 -10.15 -3.95 -4.03
CA LEU A 107 -9.15 -3.02 -3.48
C LEU A 107 -9.22 -2.88 -1.96
N ARG A 108 -10.04 -3.68 -1.28
CA ARG A 108 -10.19 -3.63 0.18
C ARG A 108 -10.60 -2.25 0.73
N LEU A 109 -11.36 -1.49 -0.05
CA LEU A 109 -11.91 -0.22 0.37
C LEU A 109 -13.25 -0.45 1.08
N ALA A 110 -13.40 0.18 2.23
CA ALA A 110 -14.64 0.11 3.00
C ALA A 110 -15.79 0.82 2.28
N PRO A 111 -17.04 0.35 2.43
CA PRO A 111 -18.21 1.03 1.92
C PRO A 111 -18.33 2.44 2.51
N VAL A 112 -18.68 3.41 1.66
CA VAL A 112 -18.95 4.78 2.11
C VAL A 112 -20.22 4.83 2.94
N GLY A 113 -20.20 5.56 4.04
CA GLY A 113 -21.32 5.67 4.96
C GLY A 113 -21.10 6.76 6.00
N GLU A 114 -21.85 6.71 7.08
CA GLU A 114 -21.76 7.72 8.15
C GLU A 114 -20.36 7.79 8.78
N ASP A 115 -19.69 6.65 8.90
CA ASP A 115 -18.38 6.55 9.56
C ASP A 115 -17.20 6.42 8.59
N VAL A 116 -17.45 6.31 7.30
CA VAL A 116 -16.40 6.13 6.27
C VAL A 116 -16.65 7.08 5.11
N GLY A 117 -15.67 7.94 4.86
CA GLY A 117 -15.71 8.89 3.76
C GLY A 117 -15.32 8.30 2.40
N GLU A 118 -15.44 9.12 1.36
CA GLU A 118 -14.95 8.77 0.04
C GLU A 118 -13.42 8.60 0.04
N TYR A 119 -12.93 7.78 -0.89
CA TYR A 119 -11.51 7.64 -1.10
C TYR A 119 -10.90 8.84 -1.83
N GLN A 120 -9.62 9.01 -1.67
CA GLN A 120 -8.79 9.95 -2.41
C GLN A 120 -7.65 9.19 -3.08
N ILE A 121 -7.15 9.73 -4.18
CA ILE A 121 -5.93 9.27 -4.86
C ILE A 121 -4.86 10.35 -4.66
N PRO A 122 -4.13 10.33 -3.53
CA PRO A 122 -3.16 11.39 -3.24
C PRO A 122 -1.96 11.35 -4.17
N SER A 123 -1.62 10.16 -4.68
CA SER A 123 -0.46 9.98 -5.54
C SER A 123 -0.69 8.85 -6.55
N PHE A 124 -0.20 9.05 -7.75
CA PHE A 124 0.13 7.99 -8.70
C PHE A 124 1.33 8.40 -9.54
N HIS A 125 2.21 7.45 -9.82
CA HIS A 125 3.42 7.73 -10.58
C HIS A 125 3.87 6.52 -11.41
N PRO A 126 4.34 6.76 -12.65
CA PRO A 126 4.87 5.71 -13.49
C PRO A 126 6.23 5.23 -12.97
N LEU A 127 6.47 3.94 -13.14
CA LEU A 127 7.67 3.25 -12.74
C LEU A 127 8.24 2.46 -13.91
N VAL A 128 9.54 2.42 -14.01
CA VAL A 128 10.25 1.52 -14.91
C VAL A 128 11.03 0.52 -14.07
N ARG A 129 10.68 -0.74 -14.19
CA ARG A 129 11.37 -1.84 -13.53
C ARG A 129 12.31 -2.52 -14.51
N VAL A 130 13.54 -2.69 -14.10
CA VAL A 130 14.52 -3.50 -14.81
C VAL A 130 14.95 -4.61 -13.88
N ASN A 131 14.71 -5.86 -14.27
CA ASN A 131 15.15 -7.02 -13.49
C ASN A 131 16.63 -7.35 -13.78
N ARG A 132 17.20 -8.31 -13.05
CA ARG A 132 18.59 -8.74 -13.21
C ARG A 132 18.88 -9.30 -14.62
N ALA A 133 17.88 -9.90 -15.26
CA ALA A 133 17.99 -10.39 -16.64
C ALA A 133 17.91 -9.28 -17.71
N GLY A 134 17.75 -8.00 -17.31
CA GLY A 134 17.62 -6.88 -18.23
C GLY A 134 16.23 -6.67 -18.82
N SER A 135 15.23 -7.44 -18.40
CA SER A 135 13.85 -7.22 -18.84
C SER A 135 13.28 -5.94 -18.25
N ILE A 136 12.66 -5.13 -19.10
CA ILE A 136 12.05 -3.86 -18.74
C ILE A 136 10.55 -4.05 -18.62
N ARG A 137 9.97 -3.51 -17.53
CA ARG A 137 8.53 -3.49 -17.27
C ARG A 137 8.08 -2.08 -16.93
N TRP A 138 6.99 -1.66 -17.53
CA TRP A 138 6.31 -0.43 -17.18
C TRP A 138 5.23 -0.72 -16.16
N GLU A 139 5.23 0.05 -15.10
CA GLU A 139 4.26 -0.05 -14.01
C GLU A 139 3.75 1.34 -13.63
N LEU A 140 2.61 1.36 -12.95
CA LEU A 140 2.08 2.54 -12.29
C LEU A 140 1.79 2.17 -10.83
N ALA A 141 2.40 2.88 -9.90
CA ALA A 141 2.01 2.79 -8.49
C ALA A 141 0.94 3.84 -8.21
N VAL A 142 -0.14 3.41 -7.56
CA VAL A 142 -1.29 4.25 -7.23
C VAL A 142 -1.59 4.11 -5.74
N GLU A 143 -1.57 5.23 -5.03
CA GLU A 143 -1.99 5.28 -3.63
C GLU A 143 -3.47 5.68 -3.55
N ILE A 144 -4.24 4.89 -2.80
CA ILE A 144 -5.67 5.11 -2.58
C ILE A 144 -5.87 5.17 -1.06
N VAL A 145 -6.40 6.27 -0.55
CA VAL A 145 -6.57 6.50 0.88
C VAL A 145 -8.03 6.79 1.20
N GLN A 146 -8.54 6.17 2.25
CA GLN A 146 -9.84 6.43 2.85
C GLN A 146 -9.68 6.88 4.30
N THR A 147 -10.57 7.76 4.75
CA THR A 147 -10.65 8.16 6.15
C THR A 147 -11.99 7.70 6.73
N GLY A 148 -11.93 7.13 7.91
CA GLY A 148 -13.13 6.66 8.60
C GLY A 148 -12.94 6.62 10.11
N LYS A 149 -13.98 6.22 10.84
CA LYS A 149 -13.88 5.98 12.27
C LYS A 149 -13.43 4.56 12.54
N GLY A 150 -12.28 4.42 13.18
CA GLY A 150 -11.84 3.16 13.76
C GLY A 150 -12.81 2.74 14.88
N ARG A 151 -13.27 1.49 14.85
CA ARG A 151 -14.19 0.93 15.85
C ARG A 151 -13.47 -0.16 16.63
N PRO A 152 -12.76 0.20 17.72
CA PRO A 152 -12.19 -0.81 18.59
C PRO A 152 -13.31 -1.58 19.31
N ASN A 153 -13.04 -2.82 19.72
CA ASN A 153 -14.00 -3.63 20.48
C ASN A 153 -14.37 -3.00 21.84
N ARG A 154 -13.49 -2.15 22.35
CA ARG A 154 -13.69 -1.40 23.60
C ARG A 154 -13.28 0.05 23.42
N GLY A 155 -14.03 0.94 24.05
CA GLY A 155 -13.72 2.39 24.05
C GLY A 155 -14.43 3.17 22.95
N THR A 156 -14.00 4.41 22.75
CA THR A 156 -14.60 5.35 21.82
C THR A 156 -13.99 5.21 20.43
N SER A 157 -14.78 5.40 19.40
CA SER A 157 -14.28 5.47 18.02
C SER A 157 -13.41 6.72 17.82
N PHE A 158 -12.40 6.61 16.98
CA PHE A 158 -11.48 7.69 16.65
C PHE A 158 -11.23 7.75 15.14
N LEU A 159 -10.69 8.88 14.68
CA LEU A 159 -10.37 9.05 13.25
C LEU A 159 -9.19 8.15 12.86
N MET A 160 -9.39 7.34 11.84
CA MET A 160 -8.43 6.37 11.34
C MET A 160 -8.32 6.48 9.82
N ARG A 161 -7.17 6.14 9.28
CA ARG A 161 -6.98 6.01 7.84
C ARG A 161 -6.87 4.55 7.44
N GLY A 162 -7.46 4.23 6.30
CA GLY A 162 -7.22 3.00 5.57
C GLY A 162 -6.78 3.31 4.16
N GLY A 163 -6.36 2.32 3.42
CA GLY A 163 -6.00 2.54 2.03
C GLY A 163 -5.31 1.36 1.38
N THR A 164 -4.99 1.53 0.12
CA THR A 164 -4.42 0.51 -0.73
C THR A 164 -3.38 1.11 -1.66
N THR A 165 -2.22 0.50 -1.72
CA THR A 165 -1.27 0.69 -2.81
C THR A 165 -1.60 -0.33 -3.90
N LEU A 166 -2.00 0.16 -5.06
CA LEU A 166 -2.25 -0.63 -6.24
C LEU A 166 -1.07 -0.47 -7.19
N ILE A 167 -0.40 -1.58 -7.53
CA ILE A 167 0.60 -1.59 -8.59
C ILE A 167 -0.02 -2.27 -9.80
N VAL A 168 -0.08 -1.53 -10.91
CA VAL A 168 -0.53 -2.03 -12.20
C VAL A 168 0.65 -2.17 -13.15
N SER A 169 0.60 -3.15 -14.01
CA SER A 169 1.69 -3.48 -14.92
C SER A 169 1.15 -3.81 -16.30
N THR A 170 1.95 -3.53 -17.32
CA THR A 170 1.70 -4.05 -18.66
C THR A 170 2.02 -5.53 -18.72
N HIS A 171 1.21 -6.29 -19.44
CA HIS A 171 1.54 -7.65 -19.75
C HIS A 171 2.48 -7.70 -20.97
N SER A 172 3.59 -8.42 -20.86
CA SER A 172 4.44 -8.73 -22.02
C SER A 172 4.05 -10.12 -22.52
N THR A 173 3.44 -10.18 -23.69
CA THR A 173 3.19 -11.46 -24.35
C THR A 173 4.50 -12.13 -24.78
N ALA A 174 4.52 -13.45 -24.88
CA ALA A 174 5.69 -14.24 -25.28
C ALA A 174 6.31 -13.87 -26.65
N GLY A 175 5.73 -12.94 -27.39
CA GLY A 175 6.22 -12.40 -28.65
C GLY A 175 6.79 -10.98 -28.57
N GLY A 176 6.93 -10.41 -27.37
CA GLY A 176 7.47 -9.05 -27.18
C GLY A 176 6.50 -7.93 -27.51
N ALA A 177 5.25 -8.24 -27.91
CA ALA A 177 4.22 -7.24 -28.03
C ALA A 177 3.73 -6.83 -26.64
N VAL A 178 3.81 -5.53 -26.31
CA VAL A 178 3.22 -4.98 -25.11
C VAL A 178 1.72 -4.85 -25.36
N GLU A 179 0.90 -5.52 -24.56
CA GLU A 179 -0.54 -5.28 -24.64
C GLU A 179 -0.83 -3.85 -24.21
N ASP A 180 -1.76 -3.20 -24.93
CA ASP A 180 -2.22 -1.84 -24.63
C ASP A 180 -3.05 -1.75 -23.34
N ARG A 181 -3.10 -2.82 -22.53
CA ARG A 181 -3.88 -2.92 -21.30
C ARG A 181 -2.95 -3.12 -20.11
N MET A 182 -3.29 -2.48 -19.02
CA MET A 182 -2.62 -2.68 -17.73
C MET A 182 -3.50 -3.51 -16.79
N PHE A 183 -2.86 -4.31 -15.96
CA PHE A 183 -3.51 -5.21 -15.02
C PHE A 183 -3.00 -4.95 -13.60
N PRO A 184 -3.85 -5.06 -12.57
CA PRO A 184 -3.42 -5.08 -11.20
C PRO A 184 -2.42 -6.20 -10.97
N ARG A 185 -1.25 -5.85 -10.49
CA ARG A 185 -0.21 -6.82 -10.14
C ARG A 185 -0.14 -7.07 -8.65
N PHE A 186 -0.25 -5.99 -7.86
CA PHE A 186 -0.30 -6.06 -6.40
C PHE A 186 -1.40 -5.16 -5.87
N VAL A 187 -2.06 -5.64 -4.82
CA VAL A 187 -2.99 -4.87 -3.98
C VAL A 187 -2.50 -4.99 -2.54
N ILE A 188 -1.90 -3.93 -2.04
CA ILE A 188 -1.28 -3.88 -0.71
C ILE A 188 -2.15 -2.99 0.17
N ALA A 189 -2.98 -3.61 1.01
CA ALA A 189 -4.07 -2.93 1.67
C ALA A 189 -3.95 -2.89 3.19
N LYS A 190 -4.34 -1.76 3.76
CA LYS A 190 -4.66 -1.56 5.18
C LYS A 190 -6.14 -1.15 5.27
N PRO A 191 -7.09 -2.11 5.29
CA PRO A 191 -8.52 -1.80 5.26
C PRO A 191 -8.99 -1.10 6.53
N LEU A 192 -10.07 -0.31 6.42
CA LEU A 192 -10.72 0.35 7.57
C LEU A 192 -11.68 -0.59 8.30
N ASP A 193 -12.24 -1.57 7.61
CA ASP A 193 -13.28 -2.46 8.09
C ASP A 193 -12.81 -3.92 8.17
N GLY A 194 -13.69 -4.76 8.68
CA GLY A 194 -13.43 -6.17 8.89
C GLY A 194 -12.37 -6.46 9.95
N PRO A 195 -12.02 -7.76 10.16
CA PRO A 195 -11.09 -8.17 11.21
C PRO A 195 -9.73 -7.45 11.16
N PRO A 196 -9.09 -7.20 10.00
CA PRO A 196 -7.84 -6.44 9.95
C PRO A 196 -8.01 -4.97 10.37
N GLY A 197 -9.11 -4.32 10.00
CA GLY A 197 -9.41 -2.94 10.40
C GLY A 197 -9.67 -2.83 11.89
N GLU A 198 -10.42 -3.75 12.46
CA GLU A 198 -10.69 -3.84 13.91
C GLU A 198 -9.41 -4.08 14.71
N ALA A 199 -8.55 -5.01 14.29
CA ALA A 199 -7.27 -5.28 14.94
C ALA A 199 -6.36 -4.04 14.94
N ARG A 200 -6.29 -3.31 13.82
CA ARG A 200 -5.54 -2.04 13.75
C ARG A 200 -6.14 -0.96 14.66
N ALA A 201 -7.47 -0.87 14.73
CA ALA A 201 -8.14 0.07 15.62
C ALA A 201 -7.79 -0.21 17.09
N GLU A 202 -7.73 -1.48 17.50
CA GLU A 202 -7.32 -1.86 18.85
C GLU A 202 -5.86 -1.49 19.15
N LEU A 203 -4.95 -1.77 18.22
CA LEU A 203 -3.53 -1.42 18.38
C LEU A 203 -3.32 0.09 18.47
N GLN A 204 -3.99 0.87 17.61
CA GLN A 204 -3.90 2.32 17.65
C GLN A 204 -4.51 2.90 18.94
N ARG A 205 -5.63 2.35 19.40
CA ARG A 205 -6.23 2.74 20.68
C ARG A 205 -5.28 2.49 21.84
N ALA A 206 -4.73 1.27 21.92
CA ALA A 206 -3.78 0.92 22.97
C ALA A 206 -2.56 1.86 22.99
N HIS A 207 -2.04 2.20 21.82
CA HIS A 207 -0.93 3.14 21.70
C HIS A 207 -1.30 4.56 22.13
N LEU A 208 -2.48 5.04 21.77
CA LEU A 208 -2.97 6.35 22.21
C LEU A 208 -3.16 6.40 23.74
N GLU A 209 -3.68 5.33 24.34
CA GLU A 209 -3.82 5.21 25.79
C GLU A 209 -2.45 5.22 26.50
N GLU A 210 -1.47 4.48 25.97
CA GLU A 210 -0.10 4.44 26.49
C GLU A 210 0.55 5.84 26.46
N LEU A 211 0.29 6.61 25.44
CA LEU A 211 0.75 8.00 25.30
C LEU A 211 -0.05 8.99 26.16
N GLY A 212 -1.07 8.54 26.89
CA GLY A 212 -1.94 9.40 27.69
C GLY A 212 -2.97 10.20 26.88
N TYR A 213 -3.14 9.89 25.62
CA TYR A 213 -4.19 10.43 24.78
C TYR A 213 -5.46 9.59 24.93
N MET A 214 -6.33 9.94 25.87
CA MET A 214 -7.64 9.29 25.96
C MET A 214 -8.55 9.82 24.86
N PRO A 215 -9.09 8.96 24.00
CA PRO A 215 -10.03 9.37 22.98
C PRO A 215 -11.39 9.69 23.61
N ASP A 216 -11.62 10.95 23.94
CA ASP A 216 -12.91 11.44 24.43
C ASP A 216 -13.84 11.98 23.31
N GLY A 217 -13.69 11.43 22.11
CA GLY A 217 -14.61 11.63 21.00
C GLY A 217 -14.40 12.89 20.14
N ASP A 218 -13.46 13.77 20.48
CA ASP A 218 -13.15 14.95 19.67
C ASP A 218 -11.91 14.71 18.78
N PRO A 219 -12.09 14.48 17.45
CA PRO A 219 -10.96 14.28 16.55
C PRO A 219 -10.02 15.48 16.44
N ALA A 220 -10.43 16.66 16.86
CA ALA A 220 -9.56 17.85 16.88
C ALA A 220 -8.47 17.76 17.95
N ARG A 221 -8.64 16.94 18.99
CA ARG A 221 -7.67 16.73 20.06
C ARG A 221 -6.50 15.81 19.66
N TYR A 222 -6.62 15.06 18.57
CA TYR A 222 -5.55 14.17 18.06
C TYR A 222 -4.53 14.87 17.15
N ARG A 223 -4.58 16.17 17.04
CA ARG A 223 -3.51 16.92 16.40
C ARG A 223 -2.31 16.92 17.32
N ILE A 224 -1.26 16.19 16.94
CA ILE A 224 0.05 16.32 17.56
C ILE A 224 0.41 17.82 17.52
N ASN A 225 0.45 18.43 18.67
CA ASN A 225 0.93 19.80 18.76
C ASN A 225 2.46 19.77 18.66
N PHE A 226 2.98 19.84 17.44
CA PHE A 226 4.40 19.85 17.18
C PHE A 226 5.15 20.95 17.93
N ALA A 227 4.48 22.05 18.29
CA ALA A 227 5.08 23.12 19.09
C ALA A 227 5.44 22.64 20.52
N LEU A 228 4.64 21.74 21.11
CA LEU A 228 4.96 21.13 22.41
C LEU A 228 6.11 20.14 22.32
N LEU A 229 6.28 19.45 21.17
CA LEU A 229 7.39 18.51 20.95
C LEU A 229 8.73 19.21 20.72
N HIS A 230 8.71 20.45 20.25
CA HIS A 230 9.92 21.21 19.94
C HIS A 230 10.32 22.23 21.04
N GLY A 231 9.73 22.11 22.25
CA GLY A 231 10.18 22.88 23.42
C GLY A 231 10.21 24.38 23.15
N GLY A 232 9.17 24.91 22.58
CA GLY A 232 9.03 26.36 22.44
C GLY A 232 8.80 26.96 23.81
N ASP A 233 9.81 27.69 24.32
CA ASP A 233 9.72 28.62 25.43
C ASP A 233 8.69 29.74 25.14
#